data_d853affb2d6c1fae2e22f0d047bfc2a4
#
_entry.id   d853affb2d6c1fae2e22f0d047bfc2a4
#
_cell.length_a   1.000
_cell.length_b   1.000
_cell.length_c   1.000
_cell.angle_alpha   90.00
_cell.angle_beta   90.00
_cell.angle_gamma   90.00
#
_symmetry.space_group_name_H-M   'P 1'
#
loop_
_entity.id
_entity.type
_entity.pdbx_description
1 polymer ?
#
loop_
_entity_poly.entity_id
_entity_poly.type
_entity_poly.pdbx_seq_one_letter_code
_entity_poly.pdbx_strand_id
1 'polypeptide(L)'
;MTLAALSTPAPHFPAAPAGRRVFLEVQDVHKRFAGVHALRGIDLTIEAGEIYHLLGENGCGKSTLIKIISGAQPPSQGRIVVDGRPHDALSPLEALTLGIETVYQDLSLLPNMSVAENVALSEQLVNTGGKLARRFDRKAVAATAVRALETVKLPTDAAFLARRVDELPIATRQLVAIARAVATRARMVIMDEPTTSLTQKEVDNLVHVVEGLRAQGVAVLFVSHKLDECMAMGGQAIVFRDGTKVAQGPIKGFTKAELSHWMTGKQLDGARYRHRSHDGDTLLQVEALGRGTQFSDVGFTLHKGEILGITGLLDSGRNELAMALAGVQGADRGRILLAAKEVTLKTPADGIRHGIGYVPEDRLSEGLFLDKPIRDNIVTAVLSRLRGRFGALDARQCQALAERTVSQLQIATPDVDRPVQSLSGGNQQRVLIGRWLAIGPRVLILHGPTVGVDVGSKDTIYRIVQRLAEQGLGVILVSDDLQELLQNCDRILLMRKGRIAHDFDAQGLAESALYRALVSDTPSPAFS
;
A
#
# COMPACT_ATOMS: atom_id res chain seq x y z
N MET A 1 31.53 21.57 17.57
CA MET A 1 32.02 20.42 16.79
C MET A 1 30.95 20.11 15.74
N THR A 2 31.20 20.54 14.53
CA THR A 2 30.31 20.46 13.40
C THR A 2 30.39 19.04 12.82
N LEU A 3 29.29 18.27 12.90
CA LEU A 3 29.19 16.96 12.25
C LEU A 3 29.14 17.18 10.73
N ALA A 4 30.25 16.89 10.08
CA ALA A 4 30.33 16.81 8.63
C ALA A 4 29.45 15.63 8.17
N ALA A 5 28.39 15.92 7.46
CA ALA A 5 27.57 14.92 6.76
C ALA A 5 28.47 14.23 5.72
N LEU A 6 28.79 12.97 5.95
CA LEU A 6 29.40 12.10 4.95
C LEU A 6 28.36 11.86 3.85
N SER A 7 28.40 12.68 2.81
CA SER A 7 27.69 12.41 1.56
C SER A 7 28.43 11.27 0.85
N THR A 8 27.90 10.06 0.97
CA THR A 8 28.35 8.95 0.13
C THR A 8 28.00 9.33 -1.32
N PRO A 9 28.99 9.38 -2.26
CA PRO A 9 28.69 9.69 -3.64
C PRO A 9 27.78 8.61 -4.23
N ALA A 10 26.83 9.01 -5.07
CA ALA A 10 25.97 8.08 -5.78
C ALA A 10 26.81 7.05 -6.54
N PRO A 11 26.49 5.76 -6.50
CA PRO A 11 27.23 4.75 -7.24
C PRO A 11 27.19 5.09 -8.74
N HIS A 12 28.36 5.27 -9.32
CA HIS A 12 28.49 5.52 -10.76
C HIS A 12 28.42 4.15 -11.45
N PHE A 13 27.24 3.74 -11.87
CA PHE A 13 27.10 2.56 -12.71
C PHE A 13 27.51 2.91 -14.15
N PRO A 14 28.20 2.02 -14.87
CA PRO A 14 28.56 2.25 -16.26
C PRO A 14 27.30 2.48 -17.08
N ALA A 15 27.38 3.38 -18.07
CA ALA A 15 26.32 3.64 -19.02
C ALA A 15 25.81 2.32 -19.65
N ALA A 16 24.50 2.24 -19.92
CA ALA A 16 23.89 1.07 -20.56
C ALA A 16 24.66 0.68 -21.83
N PRO A 17 24.71 -0.62 -22.17
CA PRO A 17 25.43 -1.09 -23.34
C PRO A 17 24.92 -0.38 -24.60
N ALA A 18 25.83 0.21 -25.36
CA ALA A 18 25.56 0.92 -26.62
C ALA A 18 24.79 0.01 -27.58
N GLY A 19 23.58 0.39 -27.99
CA GLY A 19 22.84 -0.32 -29.04
C GLY A 19 21.31 -0.29 -28.95
N ARG A 20 20.70 0.11 -27.82
CA ARG A 20 19.24 0.21 -27.71
C ARG A 20 18.75 1.58 -28.20
N ARG A 21 17.62 1.59 -28.90
CA ARG A 21 17.01 2.84 -29.38
C ARG A 21 16.35 3.57 -28.21
N VAL A 22 16.78 4.81 -27.97
CA VAL A 22 16.09 5.72 -27.02
C VAL A 22 14.69 6.01 -27.54
N PHE A 23 13.69 5.77 -26.73
CA PHE A 23 12.29 6.07 -27.03
C PHE A 23 11.85 7.40 -26.43
N LEU A 24 12.16 7.64 -25.15
CA LEU A 24 11.74 8.83 -24.45
C LEU A 24 12.87 9.40 -23.60
N GLU A 25 13.02 10.73 -23.64
CA GLU A 25 13.88 11.47 -22.73
C GLU A 25 13.06 12.53 -22.01
N VAL A 26 13.33 12.69 -20.73
CA VAL A 26 12.86 13.77 -19.88
C VAL A 26 14.06 14.65 -19.61
N GLN A 27 14.00 15.94 -19.99
CA GLN A 27 15.13 16.85 -19.93
C GLN A 27 14.82 18.04 -19.03
N ASP A 28 15.52 18.14 -17.89
CA ASP A 28 15.43 19.20 -16.88
C ASP A 28 13.98 19.53 -16.46
N VAL A 29 13.16 18.47 -16.23
CA VAL A 29 11.74 18.66 -15.95
C VAL A 29 11.52 19.09 -14.51
N HIS A 30 10.89 20.25 -14.35
CA HIS A 30 10.42 20.77 -13.07
C HIS A 30 8.90 20.82 -13.02
N LYS A 31 8.33 20.63 -11.84
CA LYS A 31 6.91 20.85 -11.58
C LYS A 31 6.70 21.52 -10.24
N ARG A 32 6.00 22.66 -10.27
CA ARG A 32 5.62 23.44 -9.08
C ARG A 32 4.11 23.50 -8.96
N PHE A 33 3.63 23.28 -7.75
CA PHE A 33 2.26 23.56 -7.32
C PHE A 33 2.30 24.67 -6.27
N ALA A 34 1.18 25.27 -5.93
CA ALA A 34 1.12 26.32 -4.92
C ALA A 34 1.87 25.90 -3.63
N GLY A 35 3.07 26.44 -3.43
CA GLY A 35 3.92 26.17 -2.27
C GLY A 35 4.74 24.88 -2.27
N VAL A 36 4.61 24.00 -3.28
CA VAL A 36 5.34 22.74 -3.34
C VAL A 36 6.10 22.58 -4.66
N HIS A 37 7.40 22.27 -4.59
CA HIS A 37 8.22 21.93 -5.74
C HIS A 37 8.30 20.41 -5.86
N ALA A 38 7.37 19.84 -6.63
CA ALA A 38 7.17 18.39 -6.72
C ALA A 38 8.22 17.67 -7.56
N LEU A 39 8.77 18.31 -8.61
CA LEU A 39 9.90 17.81 -9.41
C LEU A 39 10.94 18.92 -9.56
N ARG A 40 12.21 18.57 -9.38
CA ARG A 40 13.33 19.53 -9.25
C ARG A 40 14.46 19.17 -10.23
N GLY A 41 14.22 19.37 -11.54
CA GLY A 41 15.20 19.08 -12.58
C GLY A 41 15.40 17.57 -12.76
N ILE A 42 14.39 16.92 -13.33
CA ILE A 42 14.45 15.49 -13.60
C ILE A 42 15.00 15.26 -15.00
N ASP A 43 16.09 14.49 -15.07
CA ASP A 43 16.65 13.95 -16.30
C ASP A 43 16.49 12.43 -16.31
N LEU A 44 15.88 11.88 -17.37
CA LEU A 44 15.57 10.46 -17.48
C LEU A 44 15.59 10.04 -18.93
N THR A 45 16.15 8.85 -19.21
CA THR A 45 16.15 8.23 -20.54
C THR A 45 15.50 6.85 -20.45
N ILE A 46 14.54 6.59 -21.33
CA ILE A 46 13.84 5.31 -21.48
C ILE A 46 14.17 4.73 -22.84
N GLU A 47 14.73 3.54 -22.85
CA GLU A 47 15.08 2.78 -24.05
C GLU A 47 13.96 1.78 -24.40
N ALA A 48 13.74 1.54 -25.69
CA ALA A 48 12.77 0.57 -26.17
C ALA A 48 13.14 -0.86 -25.71
N GLY A 49 12.13 -1.63 -25.28
CA GLY A 49 12.34 -3.01 -24.87
C GLY A 49 13.09 -3.17 -23.54
N GLU A 50 13.01 -2.18 -22.63
CA GLU A 50 13.58 -2.28 -21.30
C GLU A 50 12.52 -2.04 -20.22
N ILE A 51 12.70 -2.66 -19.06
CA ILE A 51 11.86 -2.45 -17.88
C ILE A 51 12.57 -1.47 -16.95
N TYR A 52 11.86 -0.42 -16.57
CA TYR A 52 12.30 0.59 -15.61
C TYR A 52 11.40 0.56 -14.38
N HIS A 53 11.99 0.43 -13.21
CA HIS A 53 11.28 0.51 -11.93
C HIS A 53 11.44 1.90 -11.34
N LEU A 54 10.36 2.67 -11.31
CA LEU A 54 10.34 3.98 -10.67
C LEU A 54 10.01 3.83 -9.19
N LEU A 55 11.04 3.91 -8.36
CA LEU A 55 11.02 3.66 -6.93
C LEU A 55 11.07 4.98 -6.14
N GLY A 56 10.51 5.00 -4.95
CA GLY A 56 10.54 6.16 -4.04
C GLY A 56 9.34 6.20 -3.10
N GLU A 57 9.43 7.00 -2.04
CA GLU A 57 8.32 7.18 -1.09
C GLU A 57 7.12 7.90 -1.70
N ASN A 58 5.97 7.85 -1.01
CA ASN A 58 4.80 8.62 -1.42
C ASN A 58 5.09 10.12 -1.33
N GLY A 59 4.69 10.87 -2.37
CA GLY A 59 4.95 12.30 -2.44
C GLY A 59 6.32 12.69 -3.00
N CYS A 60 7.21 11.75 -3.35
CA CYS A 60 8.52 12.06 -3.93
C CYS A 60 8.47 12.50 -5.41
N GLY A 61 7.28 12.57 -6.04
CA GLY A 61 7.10 13.08 -7.40
C GLY A 61 6.80 12.03 -8.48
N LYS A 62 6.74 10.72 -8.19
CA LYS A 62 6.48 9.65 -9.17
C LYS A 62 5.22 9.88 -10.00
N SER A 63 4.07 10.01 -9.34
CA SER A 63 2.78 10.22 -10.02
C SER A 63 2.72 11.58 -10.75
N THR A 64 3.51 12.57 -10.30
CA THR A 64 3.63 13.85 -11.01
C THR A 64 4.39 13.65 -12.32
N LEU A 65 5.50 12.90 -12.31
CA LEU A 65 6.24 12.57 -13.53
C LEU A 65 5.38 11.77 -14.51
N ILE A 66 4.66 10.75 -14.01
CA ILE A 66 3.72 9.95 -14.83
C ILE A 66 2.70 10.86 -15.52
N LYS A 67 2.06 11.76 -14.79
CA LYS A 67 1.07 12.70 -15.34
C LYS A 67 1.67 13.64 -16.39
N ILE A 68 2.94 13.99 -16.28
CA ILE A 68 3.63 14.80 -17.28
C ILE A 68 3.92 13.98 -18.55
N ILE A 69 4.45 12.78 -18.41
CA ILE A 69 4.75 11.89 -19.54
C ILE A 69 3.46 11.46 -20.26
N SER A 70 2.39 11.18 -19.53
CA SER A 70 1.07 10.81 -20.09
C SER A 70 0.28 12.00 -20.67
N GLY A 71 0.82 13.22 -20.56
CA GLY A 71 0.16 14.43 -21.06
C GLY A 71 -0.99 14.94 -20.20
N ALA A 72 -1.25 14.34 -19.02
CA ALA A 72 -2.32 14.77 -18.11
C ALA A 72 -2.00 16.12 -17.42
N GLN A 73 -0.72 16.49 -17.36
CA GLN A 73 -0.26 17.77 -16.79
C GLN A 73 0.97 18.28 -17.55
N PRO A 74 1.06 19.59 -17.86
CA PRO A 74 2.27 20.15 -18.43
C PRO A 74 3.37 20.28 -17.36
N PRO A 75 4.65 20.19 -17.70
CA PRO A 75 5.75 20.56 -16.83
C PRO A 75 5.72 22.09 -16.54
N SER A 76 6.39 22.55 -15.48
CA SER A 76 6.59 23.99 -15.23
C SER A 76 7.82 24.52 -15.96
N GLN A 77 8.82 23.66 -16.18
CA GLN A 77 10.05 23.92 -16.95
C GLN A 77 10.56 22.59 -17.47
N GLY A 78 11.49 22.63 -18.43
CA GLY A 78 12.03 21.44 -19.10
C GLY A 78 11.15 20.96 -20.24
N ARG A 79 11.48 19.80 -20.81
CA ARG A 79 10.76 19.25 -21.96
C ARG A 79 10.83 17.73 -21.99
N ILE A 80 9.95 17.13 -22.79
CA ILE A 80 9.94 15.70 -23.10
C ILE A 80 10.39 15.52 -24.54
N VAL A 81 11.27 14.57 -24.80
CA VAL A 81 11.70 14.20 -26.16
C VAL A 81 11.21 12.80 -26.44
N VAL A 82 10.43 12.60 -27.51
CA VAL A 82 9.94 11.30 -27.95
C VAL A 82 10.46 11.02 -29.36
N ASP A 83 11.16 9.90 -29.54
CA ASP A 83 11.84 9.57 -30.80
C ASP A 83 12.73 10.70 -31.34
N GLY A 84 13.42 11.41 -30.47
CA GLY A 84 14.28 12.54 -30.82
C GLY A 84 13.51 13.84 -31.14
N ARG A 85 12.18 13.89 -31.02
CA ARG A 85 11.38 15.08 -31.23
C ARG A 85 11.04 15.74 -29.89
N PRO A 86 11.41 17.00 -29.67
CA PRO A 86 11.11 17.70 -28.44
C PRO A 86 9.65 18.18 -28.39
N HIS A 87 9.07 18.09 -27.18
CA HIS A 87 7.74 18.58 -26.83
C HIS A 87 7.83 19.35 -25.51
N ASP A 88 7.41 20.61 -25.49
CA ASP A 88 7.37 21.41 -24.25
C ASP A 88 6.27 20.91 -23.30
N ALA A 89 5.19 20.38 -23.86
CA ALA A 89 4.14 19.64 -23.15
C ALA A 89 3.46 18.66 -24.11
N LEU A 90 2.88 17.59 -23.56
CA LEU A 90 2.02 16.68 -24.29
C LEU A 90 0.58 16.83 -23.81
N SER A 91 -0.39 16.62 -24.70
CA SER A 91 -1.78 16.30 -24.31
C SER A 91 -1.96 14.78 -24.18
N PRO A 92 -3.00 14.29 -23.49
CA PRO A 92 -3.25 12.85 -23.38
C PRO A 92 -3.39 12.15 -24.74
N LEU A 93 -4.04 12.81 -25.71
CA LEU A 93 -4.20 12.25 -27.07
C LEU A 93 -2.88 12.20 -27.83
N GLU A 94 -2.02 13.18 -27.68
CA GLU A 94 -0.67 13.17 -28.27
C GLU A 94 0.19 12.07 -27.68
N ALA A 95 0.17 11.89 -26.34
CA ALA A 95 0.88 10.80 -25.67
C ALA A 95 0.44 9.43 -26.21
N LEU A 96 -0.88 9.20 -26.30
CA LEU A 96 -1.44 7.97 -26.89
C LEU A 96 -1.01 7.79 -28.35
N THR A 97 -1.07 8.85 -29.16
CA THR A 97 -0.67 8.81 -30.58
C THR A 97 0.82 8.51 -30.77
N LEU A 98 1.67 8.96 -29.84
CA LEU A 98 3.10 8.65 -29.80
C LEU A 98 3.39 7.24 -29.27
N GLY A 99 2.36 6.51 -28.81
CA GLY A 99 2.46 5.16 -28.30
C GLY A 99 2.80 5.09 -26.81
N ILE A 100 2.50 6.13 -26.03
CA ILE A 100 2.64 6.14 -24.57
C ILE A 100 1.26 5.84 -23.97
N GLU A 101 1.10 4.69 -23.32
CA GLU A 101 -0.11 4.27 -22.63
C GLU A 101 0.13 4.19 -21.13
N THR A 102 -0.88 4.54 -20.33
CA THR A 102 -0.75 4.56 -18.88
C THR A 102 -1.89 3.80 -18.21
N VAL A 103 -1.52 2.85 -17.36
CA VAL A 103 -2.41 2.17 -16.41
C VAL A 103 -2.25 2.87 -15.07
N TYR A 104 -3.21 3.70 -14.71
CA TYR A 104 -3.23 4.44 -13.45
C TYR A 104 -3.68 3.56 -12.28
N GLN A 105 -3.35 3.96 -11.07
CA GLN A 105 -3.71 3.28 -9.83
C GLN A 105 -5.24 3.13 -9.66
N ASP A 106 -6.03 4.11 -10.10
CA ASP A 106 -7.50 4.09 -10.11
C ASP A 106 -8.11 3.33 -11.29
N LEU A 107 -7.24 2.66 -12.11
CA LEU A 107 -7.52 1.92 -13.34
C LEU A 107 -8.11 2.77 -14.47
N SER A 108 -8.72 3.91 -14.20
CA SER A 108 -9.36 4.81 -15.17
C SER A 108 -10.23 4.09 -16.20
N LEU A 109 -10.93 3.02 -15.80
CA LEU A 109 -11.90 2.29 -16.60
C LEU A 109 -13.25 2.98 -16.52
N LEU A 110 -14.02 2.91 -17.61
CA LEU A 110 -15.38 3.43 -17.67
C LEU A 110 -16.35 2.38 -17.13
N PRO A 111 -16.90 2.54 -15.92
CA PRO A 111 -17.63 1.47 -15.23
C PRO A 111 -18.89 1.03 -15.96
N ASN A 112 -19.54 1.94 -16.69
CA ASN A 112 -20.79 1.69 -17.41
C ASN A 112 -20.59 1.08 -18.81
N MET A 113 -19.35 0.93 -19.27
CA MET A 113 -19.02 0.32 -20.56
C MET A 113 -18.65 -1.15 -20.38
N SER A 114 -18.82 -1.90 -21.47
CA SER A 114 -18.44 -3.32 -21.53
C SER A 114 -16.89 -3.49 -21.49
N VAL A 115 -16.45 -4.71 -21.20
CA VAL A 115 -15.04 -5.08 -21.27
C VAL A 115 -14.45 -4.78 -22.66
N ALA A 116 -15.17 -5.18 -23.74
CA ALA A 116 -14.69 -4.95 -25.10
C ALA A 116 -14.52 -3.47 -25.43
N GLU A 117 -15.49 -2.64 -25.04
CA GLU A 117 -15.44 -1.20 -25.26
C GLU A 117 -14.32 -0.53 -24.45
N ASN A 118 -14.11 -0.92 -23.19
CA ASN A 118 -13.02 -0.41 -22.37
C ASN A 118 -11.64 -0.77 -22.96
N VAL A 119 -11.46 -2.00 -23.39
CA VAL A 119 -10.20 -2.46 -23.98
C VAL A 119 -9.88 -1.74 -25.29
N ALA A 120 -10.86 -1.57 -26.17
CA ALA A 120 -10.66 -0.96 -27.49
C ALA A 120 -10.67 0.58 -27.46
N LEU A 121 -11.00 1.22 -26.33
CA LEU A 121 -11.22 2.67 -26.25
C LEU A 121 -10.03 3.49 -26.72
N SER A 122 -8.83 3.20 -26.20
CA SER A 122 -7.62 3.95 -26.54
C SER A 122 -7.28 3.83 -28.01
N GLU A 123 -7.36 2.63 -28.61
CA GLU A 123 -7.15 2.41 -30.05
C GLU A 123 -8.16 3.20 -30.89
N GLN A 124 -9.45 3.22 -30.49
CA GLN A 124 -10.47 3.99 -31.20
C GLN A 124 -10.23 5.50 -31.11
N LEU A 125 -9.79 6.02 -29.95
CA LEU A 125 -9.43 7.43 -29.79
C LEU A 125 -8.28 7.84 -30.73
N VAL A 126 -7.24 7.04 -30.81
CA VAL A 126 -6.10 7.29 -31.71
C VAL A 126 -6.55 7.26 -33.16
N ASN A 127 -7.29 6.24 -33.59
CA ASN A 127 -7.73 6.06 -34.97
C ASN A 127 -8.74 7.14 -35.44
N THR A 128 -9.46 7.77 -34.52
CA THR A 128 -10.45 8.81 -34.84
C THR A 128 -9.94 10.23 -34.60
N GLY A 129 -8.66 10.40 -34.16
CA GLY A 129 -8.10 11.70 -33.80
C GLY A 129 -8.89 12.38 -32.66
N GLY A 130 -9.35 11.62 -31.67
CA GLY A 130 -10.11 12.11 -30.52
C GLY A 130 -11.61 12.37 -30.78
N LYS A 131 -12.10 12.14 -31.97
CA LYS A 131 -13.52 12.36 -32.34
C LYS A 131 -14.37 11.13 -32.03
N LEU A 132 -14.86 11.01 -30.79
CA LEU A 132 -15.76 9.92 -30.34
C LEU A 132 -17.13 9.88 -31.04
N ALA A 133 -17.51 10.93 -31.79
CA ALA A 133 -18.80 11.00 -32.50
C ALA A 133 -18.95 10.04 -33.70
N ARG A 134 -17.88 9.35 -34.11
CA ARG A 134 -17.98 8.30 -35.13
C ARG A 134 -18.49 7.00 -34.48
N ARG A 135 -19.43 6.33 -35.16
CA ARG A 135 -19.97 5.04 -34.72
C ARG A 135 -18.83 4.05 -34.48
N PHE A 136 -18.79 3.49 -33.28
CA PHE A 136 -17.92 2.36 -32.98
C PHE A 136 -18.21 1.20 -33.92
N ASP A 137 -17.23 0.73 -34.67
CA ASP A 137 -17.33 -0.54 -35.37
C ASP A 137 -17.26 -1.69 -34.36
N ARG A 138 -18.42 -2.24 -34.02
CA ARG A 138 -18.53 -3.32 -33.02
C ARG A 138 -17.67 -4.55 -33.36
N LYS A 139 -17.47 -4.84 -34.66
CA LYS A 139 -16.61 -5.96 -35.09
C LYS A 139 -15.14 -5.66 -34.82
N ALA A 140 -14.70 -4.45 -35.16
CA ALA A 140 -13.33 -4.01 -34.88
C ALA A 140 -13.06 -3.95 -33.38
N VAL A 141 -13.98 -3.40 -32.59
CA VAL A 141 -13.90 -3.35 -31.11
C VAL A 141 -13.76 -4.76 -30.53
N ALA A 142 -14.63 -5.71 -30.94
CA ALA A 142 -14.55 -7.09 -30.46
C ALA A 142 -13.23 -7.76 -30.85
N ALA A 143 -12.76 -7.59 -32.09
CA ALA A 143 -11.51 -8.18 -32.56
C ALA A 143 -10.29 -7.63 -31.80
N THR A 144 -10.26 -6.33 -31.52
CA THR A 144 -9.19 -5.71 -30.71
C THR A 144 -9.22 -6.22 -29.28
N ALA A 145 -10.42 -6.29 -28.68
CA ALA A 145 -10.56 -6.79 -27.32
C ALA A 145 -10.12 -8.25 -27.18
N VAL A 146 -10.51 -9.13 -28.10
CA VAL A 146 -10.08 -10.54 -28.10
C VAL A 146 -8.56 -10.64 -28.08
N ARG A 147 -7.86 -10.00 -29.05
CA ARG A 147 -6.39 -10.03 -29.12
C ARG A 147 -5.71 -9.56 -27.84
N ALA A 148 -6.21 -8.47 -27.26
CA ALA A 148 -5.62 -7.90 -26.05
C ALA A 148 -5.89 -8.76 -24.81
N LEU A 149 -7.10 -9.29 -24.67
CA LEU A 149 -7.48 -10.16 -23.55
C LEU A 149 -6.72 -11.49 -23.56
N GLU A 150 -6.47 -12.08 -24.74
CA GLU A 150 -5.61 -13.27 -24.90
C GLU A 150 -4.21 -13.04 -24.33
N THR A 151 -3.62 -11.86 -24.55
CA THR A 151 -2.30 -11.51 -24.04
C THR A 151 -2.22 -11.53 -22.52
N VAL A 152 -3.29 -11.10 -21.85
CA VAL A 152 -3.38 -11.07 -20.38
C VAL A 152 -4.07 -12.32 -19.79
N LYS A 153 -4.37 -13.33 -20.61
CA LYS A 153 -5.00 -14.60 -20.24
C LYS A 153 -6.37 -14.42 -19.59
N LEU A 154 -7.17 -13.47 -20.04
CA LEU A 154 -8.56 -13.30 -19.66
C LEU A 154 -9.50 -14.00 -20.67
N PRO A 155 -10.76 -14.34 -20.25
CA PRO A 155 -11.74 -14.93 -21.14
C PRO A 155 -12.04 -14.03 -22.35
N THR A 156 -12.30 -14.65 -23.53
CA THR A 156 -12.57 -13.95 -24.79
C THR A 156 -13.93 -14.30 -25.39
N ASP A 157 -14.76 -15.02 -24.65
CA ASP A 157 -16.12 -15.35 -25.06
C ASP A 157 -17.05 -14.14 -25.09
N ALA A 158 -18.12 -14.23 -25.87
CA ALA A 158 -19.04 -13.11 -26.09
C ALA A 158 -19.72 -12.61 -24.80
N ALA A 159 -19.94 -13.48 -23.81
CA ALA A 159 -20.55 -13.12 -22.55
C ALA A 159 -19.60 -12.25 -21.72
N PHE A 160 -18.32 -12.61 -21.63
CA PHE A 160 -17.31 -11.81 -20.95
C PHE A 160 -17.05 -10.47 -21.66
N LEU A 161 -16.96 -10.46 -22.99
CA LEU A 161 -16.77 -9.24 -23.78
C LEU A 161 -17.90 -8.22 -23.57
N ALA A 162 -19.14 -8.69 -23.42
CA ALA A 162 -20.32 -7.85 -23.23
C ALA A 162 -20.53 -7.41 -21.76
N ARG A 163 -19.84 -8.04 -20.82
CA ARG A 163 -20.01 -7.78 -19.39
C ARG A 163 -19.54 -6.38 -19.03
N ARG A 164 -20.25 -5.70 -18.14
CA ARG A 164 -19.86 -4.37 -17.65
C ARG A 164 -18.67 -4.47 -16.72
N VAL A 165 -17.79 -3.48 -16.79
CA VAL A 165 -16.55 -3.48 -16.00
C VAL A 165 -16.84 -3.33 -14.50
N ASP A 166 -17.89 -2.59 -14.10
CA ASP A 166 -18.27 -2.42 -12.69
C ASP A 166 -18.75 -3.73 -12.01
N GLU A 167 -19.15 -4.73 -12.78
CA GLU A 167 -19.54 -6.06 -12.30
C GLU A 167 -18.37 -7.00 -12.05
N LEU A 168 -17.15 -6.61 -12.46
CA LEU A 168 -15.96 -7.43 -12.35
C LEU A 168 -15.25 -7.25 -10.99
N PRO A 169 -14.65 -8.31 -10.45
CA PRO A 169 -13.71 -8.20 -9.33
C PRO A 169 -12.58 -7.21 -9.65
N ILE A 170 -12.03 -6.56 -8.61
CA ILE A 170 -10.99 -5.54 -8.76
C ILE A 170 -9.75 -6.07 -9.51
N ALA A 171 -9.32 -7.29 -9.21
CA ALA A 171 -8.20 -7.95 -9.88
C ALA A 171 -8.46 -8.16 -11.38
N THR A 172 -9.67 -8.57 -11.76
CA THR A 172 -10.04 -8.71 -13.17
C THR A 172 -10.09 -7.35 -13.87
N ARG A 173 -10.60 -6.31 -13.19
CA ARG A 173 -10.55 -4.92 -13.72
C ARG A 173 -9.14 -4.45 -13.97
N GLN A 174 -8.20 -4.78 -13.09
CA GLN A 174 -6.78 -4.50 -13.27
C GLN A 174 -6.24 -5.10 -14.57
N LEU A 175 -6.50 -6.38 -14.81
CA LEU A 175 -6.08 -7.07 -16.03
C LEU A 175 -6.77 -6.50 -17.28
N VAL A 176 -8.02 -6.05 -17.19
CA VAL A 176 -8.72 -5.34 -18.29
C VAL A 176 -8.05 -3.99 -18.60
N ALA A 177 -7.61 -3.24 -17.58
CA ALA A 177 -6.87 -1.99 -17.79
C ALA A 177 -5.51 -2.23 -18.47
N ILE A 178 -4.84 -3.32 -18.12
CA ILE A 178 -3.58 -3.74 -18.79
C ILE A 178 -3.87 -4.18 -20.22
N ALA A 179 -4.95 -4.94 -20.47
CA ALA A 179 -5.37 -5.32 -21.82
C ALA A 179 -5.64 -4.10 -22.70
N ARG A 180 -6.25 -3.03 -22.17
CA ARG A 180 -6.42 -1.74 -22.87
C ARG A 180 -5.08 -1.15 -23.31
N ALA A 181 -4.07 -1.18 -22.42
CA ALA A 181 -2.75 -0.67 -22.74
C ALA A 181 -2.05 -1.51 -23.85
N VAL A 182 -2.27 -2.82 -23.86
CA VAL A 182 -1.75 -3.71 -24.92
C VAL A 182 -2.47 -3.51 -26.25
N ALA A 183 -3.78 -3.17 -26.23
CA ALA A 183 -4.61 -3.02 -27.42
C ALA A 183 -4.12 -1.93 -28.38
N THR A 184 -3.54 -0.85 -27.87
CA THR A 184 -3.07 0.32 -28.65
C THR A 184 -1.76 0.11 -29.40
N ARG A 185 -1.15 -1.07 -29.32
CA ARG A 185 0.23 -1.31 -29.81
C ARG A 185 1.20 -0.28 -29.24
N ALA A 186 1.08 -0.04 -27.96
CA ALA A 186 1.93 0.91 -27.24
C ALA A 186 3.42 0.59 -27.44
N ARG A 187 4.23 1.63 -27.50
CA ARG A 187 5.70 1.55 -27.53
C ARG A 187 6.28 1.69 -26.14
N MET A 188 5.50 2.32 -25.24
CA MET A 188 5.80 2.44 -23.83
C MET A 188 4.51 2.25 -23.04
N VAL A 189 4.57 1.43 -21.99
CA VAL A 189 3.47 1.25 -21.03
C VAL A 189 3.95 1.69 -19.66
N ILE A 190 3.22 2.61 -19.07
CA ILE A 190 3.41 3.03 -17.66
C ILE A 190 2.39 2.29 -16.80
N MET A 191 2.83 1.64 -15.74
CA MET A 191 2.00 0.92 -14.79
C MET A 191 2.20 1.49 -13.39
N ASP A 192 1.18 2.20 -12.88
CA ASP A 192 1.23 2.84 -11.55
C ASP A 192 0.61 1.93 -10.50
N GLU A 193 1.46 1.31 -9.67
CA GLU A 193 1.11 0.35 -8.60
C GLU A 193 0.19 -0.82 -9.04
N PRO A 194 0.51 -1.55 -10.13
CA PRO A 194 -0.41 -2.51 -10.73
C PRO A 194 -0.63 -3.78 -9.91
N THR A 195 0.10 -4.00 -8.82
CA THR A 195 0.04 -5.24 -8.01
C THR A 195 -0.69 -5.08 -6.69
N THR A 196 -1.19 -3.88 -6.37
CA THR A 196 -1.76 -3.58 -5.04
C THR A 196 -2.98 -4.43 -4.70
N SER A 197 -3.79 -4.80 -5.71
CA SER A 197 -5.04 -5.55 -5.55
C SER A 197 -4.97 -6.97 -6.12
N LEU A 198 -3.78 -7.47 -6.46
CA LEU A 198 -3.59 -8.76 -7.09
C LEU A 198 -3.15 -9.83 -6.09
N THR A 199 -3.66 -11.05 -6.27
CA THR A 199 -3.13 -12.25 -5.61
C THR A 199 -1.76 -12.61 -6.20
N GLN A 200 -0.96 -13.42 -5.49
CA GLN A 200 0.37 -13.84 -5.97
C GLN A 200 0.32 -14.48 -7.36
N LYS A 201 -0.68 -15.32 -7.63
CA LYS A 201 -0.87 -15.94 -8.95
C LYS A 201 -1.13 -14.91 -10.07
N GLU A 202 -1.86 -13.85 -9.75
CA GLU A 202 -2.13 -12.76 -10.69
C GLU A 202 -0.91 -11.86 -10.88
N VAL A 203 -0.11 -11.66 -9.84
CA VAL A 203 1.20 -10.98 -9.93
C VAL A 203 2.13 -11.77 -10.84
N ASP A 204 2.23 -13.09 -10.68
CA ASP A 204 3.05 -13.94 -11.55
C ASP A 204 2.60 -13.85 -13.01
N ASN A 205 1.29 -13.81 -13.27
CA ASN A 205 0.76 -13.59 -14.61
C ASN A 205 1.11 -12.20 -15.15
N LEU A 206 1.02 -11.15 -14.34
CA LEU A 206 1.43 -9.80 -14.72
C LEU A 206 2.91 -9.73 -15.10
N VAL A 207 3.78 -10.38 -14.33
CA VAL A 207 5.22 -10.48 -14.64
C VAL A 207 5.43 -11.07 -16.03
N HIS A 208 4.73 -12.16 -16.38
CA HIS A 208 4.79 -12.75 -17.72
C HIS A 208 4.30 -11.79 -18.83
N VAL A 209 3.24 -11.00 -18.56
CA VAL A 209 2.77 -9.98 -19.50
C VAL A 209 3.83 -8.90 -19.71
N VAL A 210 4.45 -8.42 -18.64
CA VAL A 210 5.53 -7.40 -18.70
C VAL A 210 6.74 -7.93 -19.47
N GLU A 211 7.15 -9.17 -19.23
CA GLU A 211 8.24 -9.82 -20.00
C GLU A 211 7.87 -10.00 -21.48
N GLY A 212 6.60 -10.34 -21.75
CA GLY A 212 6.09 -10.42 -23.12
C GLY A 212 6.13 -9.07 -23.86
N LEU A 213 5.76 -7.98 -23.21
CA LEU A 213 5.85 -6.62 -23.75
C LEU A 213 7.31 -6.23 -24.04
N ARG A 214 8.20 -6.49 -23.09
CA ARG A 214 9.65 -6.28 -23.26
C ARG A 214 10.21 -7.03 -24.46
N ALA A 215 9.84 -8.30 -24.63
CA ALA A 215 10.27 -9.12 -25.74
C ALA A 215 9.78 -8.59 -27.10
N GLN A 216 8.66 -7.87 -27.13
CA GLN A 216 8.12 -7.20 -28.31
C GLN A 216 8.76 -5.81 -28.55
N GLY A 217 9.73 -5.40 -27.74
CA GLY A 217 10.40 -4.10 -27.86
C GLY A 217 9.64 -2.94 -27.20
N VAL A 218 8.61 -3.22 -26.41
CA VAL A 218 7.87 -2.21 -25.66
C VAL A 218 8.64 -1.84 -24.40
N ALA A 219 8.83 -0.55 -24.15
CA ALA A 219 9.38 -0.06 -22.89
C ALA A 219 8.31 -0.15 -21.78
N VAL A 220 8.70 -0.57 -20.58
CA VAL A 220 7.78 -0.61 -19.43
C VAL A 220 8.32 0.25 -18.30
N LEU A 221 7.54 1.24 -17.84
CA LEU A 221 7.81 2.01 -16.63
C LEU A 221 6.90 1.48 -15.52
N PHE A 222 7.46 0.67 -14.65
CA PHE A 222 6.75 0.00 -13.56
C PHE A 222 6.95 0.77 -12.27
N VAL A 223 5.88 1.28 -11.69
CA VAL A 223 5.92 2.01 -10.41
C VAL A 223 5.40 1.09 -9.33
N SER A 224 6.25 0.79 -8.36
CA SER A 224 5.89 -0.05 -7.22
C SER A 224 6.72 0.33 -6.01
N HIS A 225 6.18 0.07 -4.84
CA HIS A 225 6.90 0.14 -3.57
C HIS A 225 7.31 -1.26 -3.06
N LYS A 226 6.91 -2.33 -3.77
CA LYS A 226 7.24 -3.72 -3.46
C LYS A 226 8.56 -4.13 -4.12
N LEU A 227 9.65 -3.94 -3.40
CA LEU A 227 11.00 -4.17 -3.92
C LEU A 227 11.24 -5.60 -4.39
N ASP A 228 10.63 -6.60 -3.73
CA ASP A 228 10.79 -8.02 -4.09
C ASP A 228 10.27 -8.31 -5.50
N GLU A 229 9.11 -7.75 -5.87
CA GLU A 229 8.54 -7.89 -7.21
C GLU A 229 9.45 -7.23 -8.25
N CYS A 230 9.96 -6.02 -7.96
CA CYS A 230 10.85 -5.30 -8.86
C CYS A 230 12.18 -6.05 -9.06
N MET A 231 12.76 -6.59 -7.99
CA MET A 231 14.01 -7.37 -8.07
C MET A 231 13.83 -8.68 -8.84
N ALA A 232 12.68 -9.34 -8.68
CA ALA A 232 12.34 -10.56 -9.42
C ALA A 232 12.22 -10.31 -10.93
N MET A 233 11.58 -9.21 -11.36
CA MET A 233 11.44 -8.84 -12.77
C MET A 233 12.76 -8.41 -13.41
N GLY A 234 13.73 -7.92 -12.64
CA GLY A 234 14.96 -7.36 -13.20
C GLY A 234 14.74 -6.03 -13.93
N GLY A 235 15.67 -5.61 -14.79
CA GLY A 235 15.61 -4.31 -15.49
C GLY A 235 16.39 -3.21 -14.78
N GLN A 236 15.98 -1.95 -14.94
CA GLN A 236 16.65 -0.75 -14.40
C GLN A 236 15.86 -0.16 -13.24
N ALA A 237 16.53 0.19 -12.17
CA ALA A 237 15.95 0.97 -11.08
C ALA A 237 16.18 2.46 -11.31
N ILE A 238 15.18 3.29 -11.06
CA ILE A 238 15.23 4.74 -11.02
C ILE A 238 14.65 5.15 -9.66
N VAL A 239 15.46 5.73 -8.80
CA VAL A 239 15.04 6.04 -7.44
C VAL A 239 14.82 7.54 -7.27
N PHE A 240 13.62 7.91 -6.83
CA PHE A 240 13.22 9.27 -6.53
C PHE A 240 13.15 9.52 -5.02
N ARG A 241 13.64 10.70 -4.61
CA ARG A 241 13.49 11.22 -3.26
C ARG A 241 13.37 12.74 -3.30
N ASP A 242 12.38 13.30 -2.60
CA ASP A 242 12.16 14.76 -2.45
C ASP A 242 12.10 15.53 -3.78
N GLY A 243 11.53 14.92 -4.82
CA GLY A 243 11.39 15.51 -6.14
C GLY A 243 12.64 15.45 -7.01
N THR A 244 13.67 14.71 -6.61
CA THR A 244 14.93 14.52 -7.38
C THR A 244 15.19 13.04 -7.67
N LYS A 245 15.92 12.77 -8.75
CA LYS A 245 16.46 11.44 -9.03
C LYS A 245 17.75 11.25 -8.24
N VAL A 246 17.78 10.31 -7.29
CA VAL A 246 18.91 10.08 -6.39
C VAL A 246 19.77 8.89 -6.77
N ALA A 247 19.23 7.91 -7.52
CA ALA A 247 19.98 6.77 -8.03
C ALA A 247 19.36 6.25 -9.32
N GLN A 248 20.16 5.62 -10.18
CA GLN A 248 19.72 4.91 -11.37
C GLN A 248 20.75 3.84 -11.71
N GLY A 249 20.30 2.64 -12.09
CA GLY A 249 21.17 1.55 -12.52
C GLY A 249 20.44 0.21 -12.64
N PRO A 250 21.13 -0.85 -13.09
CA PRO A 250 20.54 -2.20 -13.12
C PRO A 250 20.05 -2.59 -11.73
N ILE A 251 18.78 -3.03 -11.61
CA ILE A 251 18.19 -3.32 -10.30
C ILE A 251 18.93 -4.44 -9.57
N LYS A 252 19.48 -5.42 -10.30
CA LYS A 252 20.31 -6.50 -9.75
C LYS A 252 21.65 -6.03 -9.17
N GLY A 253 22.06 -4.81 -9.45
CA GLY A 253 23.24 -4.17 -8.89
C GLY A 253 23.02 -3.56 -7.52
N PHE A 254 21.79 -3.53 -7.03
CA PHE A 254 21.40 -3.01 -5.72
C PHE A 254 20.94 -4.15 -4.81
N THR A 255 21.25 -4.03 -3.53
CA THR A 255 20.58 -4.79 -2.49
C THR A 255 19.24 -4.11 -2.12
N LYS A 256 18.32 -4.87 -1.52
CA LYS A 256 17.04 -4.33 -1.01
C LYS A 256 17.26 -3.22 0.03
N ALA A 257 18.29 -3.37 0.88
CA ALA A 257 18.66 -2.38 1.89
C ALA A 257 19.16 -1.07 1.25
N GLU A 258 19.98 -1.15 0.20
CA GLU A 258 20.46 0.02 -0.53
C GLU A 258 19.33 0.76 -1.24
N LEU A 259 18.42 0.03 -1.94
CA LEU A 259 17.24 0.65 -2.55
C LEU A 259 16.38 1.34 -1.50
N SER A 260 16.10 0.69 -0.37
CA SER A 260 15.36 1.28 0.74
C SER A 260 16.05 2.52 1.29
N HIS A 261 17.37 2.48 1.44
CA HIS A 261 18.16 3.64 1.86
C HIS A 261 18.08 4.81 0.87
N TRP A 262 18.21 4.54 -0.44
CA TRP A 262 18.11 5.58 -1.45
C TRP A 262 16.71 6.20 -1.50
N MET A 263 15.66 5.38 -1.33
CA MET A 263 14.26 5.83 -1.31
C MET A 263 13.95 6.73 -0.10
N THR A 264 14.42 6.33 1.10
CA THR A 264 14.03 6.96 2.38
C THR A 264 15.05 7.96 2.90
N GLY A 265 16.32 7.88 2.46
CA GLY A 265 17.44 8.61 3.04
C GLY A 265 17.87 8.12 4.42
N LYS A 266 17.27 7.03 4.92
CA LYS A 266 17.56 6.43 6.22
C LYS A 266 18.20 5.06 6.03
N GLN A 267 19.16 4.70 6.87
CA GLN A 267 19.53 3.29 7.00
C GLN A 267 18.39 2.59 7.70
N LEU A 268 17.67 1.77 6.94
CA LEU A 268 16.70 0.84 7.50
C LEU A 268 17.52 -0.40 7.87
N ASP A 269 17.92 -0.48 9.13
CA ASP A 269 18.45 -1.72 9.67
C ASP A 269 17.29 -2.73 9.57
N GLY A 270 17.41 -3.74 8.70
CA GLY A 270 16.45 -4.86 8.64
C GLY A 270 16.52 -5.73 9.90
N ALA A 271 17.16 -5.22 10.94
CA ALA A 271 17.24 -5.81 12.24
C ALA A 271 15.87 -5.76 12.93
N ARG A 272 15.51 -6.84 13.53
CA ARG A 272 14.35 -6.98 14.38
C ARG A 272 14.33 -5.85 15.41
N TYR A 273 13.22 -5.13 15.54
CA TYR A 273 13.13 -3.96 16.41
C TYR A 273 13.36 -4.32 17.87
N ARG A 274 12.90 -5.50 18.33
CA ARG A 274 13.14 -6.00 19.68
C ARG A 274 12.50 -7.36 19.91
N HIS A 275 13.12 -8.20 20.76
CA HIS A 275 12.49 -9.38 21.33
C HIS A 275 12.45 -9.24 22.85
N ARG A 276 11.31 -9.54 23.46
CA ARG A 276 11.19 -9.78 24.90
C ARG A 276 10.62 -11.17 25.13
N SER A 277 11.25 -11.93 26.03
CA SER A 277 10.56 -13.05 26.68
C SER A 277 9.51 -12.47 27.62
N HIS A 278 8.28 -12.93 27.53
CA HIS A 278 7.18 -12.42 28.34
C HIS A 278 6.94 -13.34 29.54
N ASP A 279 7.64 -13.06 30.65
CA ASP A 279 7.30 -13.57 31.98
C ASP A 279 6.40 -12.60 32.75
N GLY A 280 5.74 -11.67 32.03
CA GLY A 280 4.98 -10.58 32.61
C GLY A 280 3.53 -10.94 32.92
N ASP A 281 2.85 -10.02 33.64
CA ASP A 281 1.44 -10.14 33.98
C ASP A 281 0.55 -10.34 32.74
N THR A 282 -0.34 -11.33 32.79
CA THR A 282 -1.36 -11.53 31.75
C THR A 282 -2.31 -10.34 31.71
N LEU A 283 -2.33 -9.67 30.56
CA LEU A 283 -3.18 -8.49 30.33
C LEU A 283 -4.53 -8.87 29.75
N LEU A 284 -4.54 -9.75 28.73
CA LEU A 284 -5.74 -10.26 28.08
C LEU A 284 -5.66 -11.78 28.02
N GLN A 285 -6.75 -12.45 28.36
CA GLN A 285 -6.92 -13.89 28.22
C GLN A 285 -8.21 -14.17 27.46
N VAL A 286 -8.10 -14.95 26.42
CA VAL A 286 -9.20 -15.39 25.56
C VAL A 286 -9.39 -16.89 25.75
N GLU A 287 -10.62 -17.32 26.05
CA GLU A 287 -10.93 -18.71 26.35
C GLU A 287 -12.08 -19.21 25.48
N ALA A 288 -11.81 -20.21 24.66
CA ALA A 288 -12.76 -20.92 23.79
C ALA A 288 -13.68 -19.96 23.00
N LEU A 289 -13.14 -18.81 22.55
CA LEU A 289 -13.91 -17.79 21.87
C LEU A 289 -14.39 -18.29 20.50
N GLY A 290 -15.64 -17.99 20.16
CA GLY A 290 -16.21 -18.40 18.89
C GLY A 290 -17.30 -17.48 18.39
N ARG A 291 -17.50 -17.46 17.04
CA ARG A 291 -18.54 -16.70 16.37
C ARG A 291 -19.02 -17.43 15.12
N GLY A 292 -20.27 -17.90 15.16
CA GLY A 292 -20.89 -18.58 14.03
C GLY A 292 -20.00 -19.69 13.45
N THR A 293 -19.77 -19.63 12.14
CA THR A 293 -18.85 -20.50 11.38
C THR A 293 -17.50 -19.83 11.09
N GLN A 294 -17.33 -18.57 11.47
CA GLN A 294 -16.16 -17.75 11.11
C GLN A 294 -14.93 -18.16 11.92
N PHE A 295 -15.09 -18.37 13.24
CA PHE A 295 -14.04 -18.93 14.09
C PHE A 295 -14.64 -19.64 15.29
N SER A 296 -13.91 -20.57 15.86
CA SER A 296 -14.36 -21.39 16.99
C SER A 296 -13.18 -21.86 17.83
N ASP A 297 -13.42 -21.98 19.14
CA ASP A 297 -12.46 -22.57 20.09
C ASP A 297 -11.10 -21.85 20.09
N VAL A 298 -11.13 -20.50 19.94
CA VAL A 298 -9.94 -19.67 19.96
C VAL A 298 -9.55 -19.34 21.40
N GLY A 299 -8.35 -19.72 21.80
CA GLY A 299 -7.80 -19.45 23.12
C GLY A 299 -6.34 -18.99 23.05
N PHE A 300 -6.02 -17.87 23.70
CA PHE A 300 -4.66 -17.35 23.82
C PHE A 300 -4.55 -16.33 24.96
N THR A 301 -3.32 -16.00 25.30
CA THR A 301 -3.02 -14.92 26.27
C THR A 301 -2.23 -13.81 25.57
N LEU A 302 -2.38 -12.58 26.06
CA LEU A 302 -1.53 -11.44 25.72
C LEU A 302 -0.97 -10.87 27.01
N HIS A 303 0.32 -10.66 27.06
CA HIS A 303 1.02 -10.14 28.23
C HIS A 303 1.24 -8.62 28.14
N LYS A 304 1.50 -8.01 29.26
CA LYS A 304 1.79 -6.57 29.33
C LYS A 304 3.09 -6.26 28.57
N GLY A 305 3.00 -5.37 27.58
CA GLY A 305 4.13 -4.99 26.73
C GLY A 305 4.46 -5.98 25.62
N GLU A 306 3.66 -7.02 25.41
CA GLU A 306 3.79 -7.98 24.32
C GLU A 306 3.21 -7.41 23.02
N ILE A 307 3.88 -7.72 21.91
CA ILE A 307 3.34 -7.56 20.55
C ILE A 307 3.04 -8.96 20.01
N LEU A 308 1.77 -9.32 20.01
CA LEU A 308 1.26 -10.61 19.52
C LEU A 308 0.82 -10.46 18.06
N GLY A 309 1.46 -11.19 17.16
CA GLY A 309 1.07 -11.27 15.76
C GLY A 309 -0.07 -12.26 15.55
N ILE A 310 -1.01 -11.95 14.66
CA ILE A 310 -2.03 -12.89 14.18
C ILE A 310 -1.99 -12.88 12.66
N THR A 311 -1.82 -14.07 12.06
CA THR A 311 -1.79 -14.26 10.61
C THR A 311 -2.66 -15.44 10.19
N GLY A 312 -2.88 -15.59 8.88
CA GLY A 312 -3.65 -16.65 8.28
C GLY A 312 -4.09 -16.27 6.86
N LEU A 313 -4.60 -17.21 6.09
CA LEU A 313 -5.20 -16.94 4.79
C LEU A 313 -6.48 -16.10 4.94
N LEU A 314 -7.02 -15.60 3.83
CA LEU A 314 -8.14 -14.66 3.81
C LEU A 314 -9.40 -15.18 4.54
N ASP A 315 -9.63 -16.49 4.51
CA ASP A 315 -10.74 -17.21 5.14
C ASP A 315 -10.39 -17.84 6.49
N SER A 316 -9.29 -17.46 7.10
CA SER A 316 -8.78 -18.04 8.35
C SER A 316 -9.59 -17.66 9.59
N GLY A 317 -10.41 -16.60 9.53
CA GLY A 317 -11.15 -16.05 10.68
C GLY A 317 -10.37 -15.01 11.48
N ARG A 318 -9.16 -14.62 11.06
CA ARG A 318 -8.31 -13.65 11.77
C ARG A 318 -8.94 -12.26 11.85
N ASN A 319 -9.60 -11.82 10.76
CA ASN A 319 -10.25 -10.51 10.68
C ASN A 319 -11.45 -10.44 11.62
N GLU A 320 -12.26 -11.49 11.62
CA GLU A 320 -13.43 -11.63 12.48
C GLU A 320 -13.04 -11.72 13.95
N LEU A 321 -11.93 -12.40 14.27
CA LEU A 321 -11.37 -12.43 15.61
C LEU A 321 -10.95 -11.03 16.08
N ALA A 322 -10.23 -10.27 15.24
CA ALA A 322 -9.84 -8.90 15.56
C ALA A 322 -11.06 -8.00 15.85
N MET A 323 -12.09 -8.09 14.99
CA MET A 323 -13.34 -7.36 15.17
C MET A 323 -14.10 -7.79 16.44
N ALA A 324 -14.07 -9.08 16.79
CA ALA A 324 -14.70 -9.58 18.02
C ALA A 324 -14.01 -9.07 19.27
N LEU A 325 -12.68 -9.07 19.31
CA LEU A 325 -11.87 -8.53 20.41
C LEU A 325 -12.03 -7.00 20.57
N ALA A 326 -12.37 -6.31 19.50
CA ALA A 326 -12.66 -4.87 19.52
C ALA A 326 -14.11 -4.52 19.89
N GLY A 327 -15.01 -5.51 19.93
CA GLY A 327 -16.43 -5.29 20.11
C GLY A 327 -17.16 -4.75 18.87
N VAL A 328 -16.50 -4.72 17.69
CA VAL A 328 -17.12 -4.33 16.42
C VAL A 328 -18.13 -5.39 16.00
N GLN A 329 -17.78 -6.63 16.21
CA GLN A 329 -18.64 -7.79 15.95
C GLN A 329 -18.47 -8.78 17.12
N GLY A 330 -19.38 -8.73 18.11
CA GLY A 330 -19.26 -9.52 19.32
C GLY A 330 -19.18 -11.04 19.08
N ALA A 331 -18.46 -11.75 19.94
CA ALA A 331 -18.42 -13.21 19.95
C ALA A 331 -19.73 -13.81 20.48
N ASP A 332 -20.06 -15.04 20.04
CA ASP A 332 -21.27 -15.77 20.45
C ASP A 332 -20.98 -16.71 21.63
N ARG A 333 -19.72 -17.15 21.77
CA ARG A 333 -19.27 -18.15 22.75
C ARG A 333 -17.91 -17.81 23.29
N GLY A 334 -17.58 -18.40 24.44
CA GLY A 334 -16.29 -18.21 25.11
C GLY A 334 -16.27 -17.00 26.04
N ARG A 335 -15.09 -16.71 26.58
CA ARG A 335 -14.89 -15.63 27.55
C ARG A 335 -13.65 -14.83 27.21
N ILE A 336 -13.71 -13.55 27.55
CA ILE A 336 -12.59 -12.61 27.46
C ILE A 336 -12.34 -12.06 28.86
N LEU A 337 -11.12 -12.22 29.36
CA LEU A 337 -10.69 -11.64 30.62
C LEU A 337 -9.66 -10.55 30.35
N LEU A 338 -9.84 -9.37 30.92
CA LEU A 338 -8.90 -8.25 30.86
C LEU A 338 -8.42 -7.94 32.29
N ALA A 339 -7.11 -8.09 32.53
CA ALA A 339 -6.51 -8.01 33.85
C ALA A 339 -7.28 -8.88 34.88
N ALA A 340 -7.47 -10.16 34.56
CA ALA A 340 -8.19 -11.19 35.33
C ALA A 340 -9.68 -10.88 35.60
N LYS A 341 -10.28 -9.89 34.95
CA LYS A 341 -11.71 -9.59 35.05
C LYS A 341 -12.41 -9.93 33.76
N GLU A 342 -13.49 -10.71 33.83
CA GLU A 342 -14.31 -11.02 32.66
C GLU A 342 -14.97 -9.75 32.13
N VAL A 343 -14.86 -9.56 30.79
CA VAL A 343 -15.43 -8.41 30.08
C VAL A 343 -16.31 -8.88 28.94
N THR A 344 -17.39 -8.14 28.69
CA THR A 344 -18.28 -8.40 27.57
C THR A 344 -18.08 -7.32 26.51
N LEU A 345 -17.75 -7.72 25.28
CA LEU A 345 -17.46 -6.84 24.15
C LEU A 345 -18.50 -7.06 23.05
N LYS A 346 -19.65 -6.37 23.14
CA LYS A 346 -20.74 -6.45 22.15
C LYS A 346 -20.77 -5.26 21.21
N THR A 347 -20.21 -4.13 21.65
CA THR A 347 -20.19 -2.88 20.89
C THR A 347 -18.79 -2.25 20.95
N PRO A 348 -18.41 -1.41 19.97
CA PRO A 348 -17.16 -0.64 20.04
C PRO A 348 -17.05 0.22 21.29
N ALA A 349 -18.19 0.71 21.82
CA ALA A 349 -18.23 1.47 23.06
C ALA A 349 -17.79 0.63 24.29
N ASP A 350 -18.07 -0.67 24.27
CA ASP A 350 -17.58 -1.59 25.33
C ASP A 350 -16.06 -1.72 25.24
N GLY A 351 -15.50 -1.88 24.04
CA GLY A 351 -14.05 -1.89 23.81
C GLY A 351 -13.39 -0.63 24.38
N ILE A 352 -13.90 0.55 24.00
CA ILE A 352 -13.41 1.85 24.50
C ILE A 352 -13.49 1.92 26.04
N ARG A 353 -14.59 1.50 26.63
CA ARG A 353 -14.81 1.51 28.09
C ARG A 353 -13.80 0.65 28.83
N HIS A 354 -13.44 -0.49 28.26
CA HIS A 354 -12.47 -1.42 28.83
C HIS A 354 -11.01 -1.10 28.44
N GLY A 355 -10.77 -0.04 27.65
CA GLY A 355 -9.43 0.37 27.23
C GLY A 355 -8.86 -0.52 26.13
N ILE A 356 -9.69 -0.99 25.21
CA ILE A 356 -9.28 -1.68 23.99
C ILE A 356 -9.45 -0.71 22.83
N GLY A 357 -8.34 -0.39 22.15
CA GLY A 357 -8.33 0.40 20.93
C GLY A 357 -8.25 -0.50 19.68
N TYR A 358 -8.91 -0.10 18.58
CA TYR A 358 -8.92 -0.85 17.33
C TYR A 358 -8.66 0.03 16.12
N VAL A 359 -7.56 -0.20 15.46
CA VAL A 359 -7.20 0.45 14.18
C VAL A 359 -7.63 -0.48 13.05
N PRO A 360 -8.64 -0.12 12.25
CA PRO A 360 -9.12 -0.95 11.14
C PRO A 360 -8.11 -0.97 9.98
N GLU A 361 -8.24 -1.98 9.12
CA GLU A 361 -7.41 -2.16 7.92
C GLU A 361 -7.67 -1.06 6.89
N ASP A 362 -8.94 -0.78 6.60
CA ASP A 362 -9.32 0.31 5.71
C ASP A 362 -9.43 1.65 6.47
N ARG A 363 -8.31 2.39 6.46
CA ARG A 363 -8.27 3.70 7.11
C ARG A 363 -9.15 4.75 6.44
N LEU A 364 -9.44 4.61 5.14
CA LEU A 364 -10.12 5.63 4.36
C LEU A 364 -11.63 5.55 4.50
N SER A 365 -12.20 4.33 4.51
CA SER A 365 -13.65 4.13 4.62
C SER A 365 -14.11 3.89 6.05
N GLU A 366 -13.31 3.22 6.90
CA GLU A 366 -13.67 2.83 8.25
C GLU A 366 -12.92 3.63 9.32
N GLY A 367 -11.72 4.10 8.99
CA GLY A 367 -10.81 4.67 9.98
C GLY A 367 -10.97 6.17 10.20
N LEU A 368 -11.07 6.98 9.16
CA LEU A 368 -10.92 8.43 9.22
C LEU A 368 -12.11 9.20 8.62
N PHE A 369 -12.42 10.33 9.21
CA PHE A 369 -13.29 11.35 8.61
C PHE A 369 -12.42 12.29 7.78
N LEU A 370 -12.25 11.98 6.49
CA LEU A 370 -11.23 12.59 5.62
C LEU A 370 -11.41 14.09 5.41
N ASP A 371 -12.65 14.58 5.38
CA ASP A 371 -13.03 15.98 5.22
C ASP A 371 -12.93 16.79 6.52
N LYS A 372 -12.78 16.12 7.68
CA LYS A 372 -12.73 16.75 8.99
C LYS A 372 -11.30 17.07 9.44
N PRO A 373 -11.14 18.06 10.34
CA PRO A 373 -9.85 18.40 10.93
C PRO A 373 -9.13 17.23 11.58
N ILE A 374 -7.81 17.28 11.59
CA ILE A 374 -6.94 16.34 12.32
C ILE A 374 -7.37 16.28 13.80
N ARG A 375 -7.59 17.45 14.41
CA ARG A 375 -8.09 17.56 15.79
C ARG A 375 -9.34 16.72 16.02
N ASP A 376 -10.37 16.90 15.18
CA ASP A 376 -11.65 16.24 15.33
C ASP A 376 -11.52 14.73 15.17
N ASN A 377 -10.65 14.27 14.25
CA ASN A 377 -10.32 12.87 14.09
C ASN A 377 -9.67 12.27 15.35
N ILE A 378 -8.76 12.98 16.00
CA ILE A 378 -8.06 12.49 17.19
C ILE A 378 -9.01 12.40 18.40
N VAL A 379 -9.86 13.42 18.62
CA VAL A 379 -10.68 13.51 19.84
C VAL A 379 -11.96 12.67 19.79
N THR A 380 -12.36 12.17 18.61
CA THR A 380 -13.64 11.47 18.40
C THR A 380 -13.89 10.33 19.41
N ALA A 381 -12.87 9.53 19.73
CA ALA A 381 -13.02 8.40 20.66
C ALA A 381 -13.16 8.82 22.14
N VAL A 382 -12.91 10.09 22.48
CA VAL A 382 -12.89 10.60 23.86
C VAL A 382 -13.80 11.81 24.09
N LEU A 383 -14.72 12.09 23.18
CA LEU A 383 -15.61 13.25 23.26
C LEU A 383 -16.34 13.36 24.60
N SER A 384 -16.75 12.22 25.19
CA SER A 384 -17.43 12.19 26.51
C SER A 384 -16.56 12.72 27.64
N ARG A 385 -15.23 12.56 27.55
CA ARG A 385 -14.25 13.02 28.56
C ARG A 385 -13.88 14.49 28.38
N LEU A 386 -14.13 15.06 27.20
CA LEU A 386 -13.80 16.43 26.83
C LEU A 386 -14.98 17.38 26.94
N ARG A 387 -16.07 16.96 27.61
CA ARG A 387 -17.24 17.81 27.87
C ARG A 387 -16.96 18.76 29.01
N GLY A 388 -17.18 20.05 28.75
CA GLY A 388 -17.12 21.09 29.75
C GLY A 388 -18.39 21.19 30.62
N ARG A 389 -18.47 22.25 31.43
CA ARG A 389 -19.46 22.44 32.54
C ARG A 389 -20.93 22.35 32.09
N PHE A 390 -21.28 22.63 30.86
CA PHE A 390 -22.66 22.60 30.33
C PHE A 390 -22.88 21.52 29.27
N GLY A 391 -22.03 20.49 29.24
CA GLY A 391 -22.14 19.41 28.25
C GLY A 391 -21.59 19.77 26.87
N ALA A 392 -21.18 21.01 26.64
CA ALA A 392 -20.49 21.43 25.44
C ALA A 392 -19.04 20.91 25.44
N LEU A 393 -18.46 20.68 24.24
CA LEU A 393 -17.05 20.30 24.14
C LEU A 393 -16.14 21.45 24.54
N ASP A 394 -15.12 21.15 25.35
CA ASP A 394 -14.08 22.12 25.68
C ASP A 394 -13.07 22.21 24.54
N ALA A 395 -13.19 23.26 23.74
CA ALA A 395 -12.33 23.47 22.58
C ALA A 395 -10.83 23.54 22.93
N ARG A 396 -10.48 24.09 24.12
CA ARG A 396 -9.08 24.19 24.55
C ARG A 396 -8.50 22.83 24.88
N GLN A 397 -9.27 21.97 25.56
CA GLN A 397 -8.84 20.61 25.85
C GLN A 397 -8.72 19.76 24.57
N CYS A 398 -9.67 19.92 23.62
CA CYS A 398 -9.61 19.25 22.32
C CYS A 398 -8.35 19.65 21.56
N GLN A 399 -8.04 20.94 21.49
CA GLN A 399 -6.86 21.48 20.83
C GLN A 399 -5.57 20.93 21.49
N ALA A 400 -5.44 21.05 22.80
CA ALA A 400 -4.27 20.61 23.56
C ALA A 400 -4.01 19.10 23.42
N LEU A 401 -5.09 18.27 23.39
CA LEU A 401 -4.96 16.83 23.16
C LEU A 401 -4.45 16.54 21.74
N ALA A 402 -5.00 17.21 20.74
CA ALA A 402 -4.60 17.01 19.35
C ALA A 402 -3.14 17.41 19.13
N GLU A 403 -2.71 18.59 19.58
CA GLU A 403 -1.34 19.08 19.46
C GLU A 403 -0.33 18.14 20.15
N ARG A 404 -0.64 17.66 21.34
CA ARG A 404 0.18 16.69 22.05
C ARG A 404 0.30 15.38 21.30
N THR A 405 -0.81 14.87 20.74
CA THR A 405 -0.83 13.64 19.94
C THR A 405 -0.04 13.80 18.65
N VAL A 406 -0.18 14.94 17.97
CA VAL A 406 0.59 15.27 16.76
C VAL A 406 2.10 15.26 17.04
N SER A 407 2.52 15.88 18.16
CA SER A 407 3.91 15.88 18.59
C SER A 407 4.42 14.48 18.97
N GLN A 408 3.65 13.75 19.77
CA GLN A 408 4.01 12.40 20.25
C GLN A 408 4.20 11.40 19.10
N LEU A 409 3.34 11.47 18.08
CA LEU A 409 3.34 10.58 16.93
C LEU A 409 4.10 11.15 15.74
N GLN A 410 4.74 12.31 15.90
CA GLN A 410 5.52 12.96 14.84
C GLN A 410 4.73 13.14 13.54
N ILE A 411 3.45 13.55 13.65
CA ILE A 411 2.59 13.80 12.49
C ILE A 411 3.04 15.09 11.82
N ALA A 412 3.44 14.99 10.54
CA ALA A 412 3.90 16.16 9.78
C ALA A 412 2.69 17.01 9.33
N THR A 413 2.36 17.99 10.13
CA THR A 413 1.32 19.00 9.82
C THR A 413 1.71 20.35 10.41
N PRO A 414 1.45 21.47 9.72
CA PRO A 414 1.65 22.80 10.29
C PRO A 414 0.52 23.19 11.26
N ASP A 415 -0.66 22.54 11.16
CA ASP A 415 -1.85 22.91 11.91
C ASP A 415 -2.78 21.69 12.06
N VAL A 416 -3.39 21.54 13.24
CA VAL A 416 -4.34 20.46 13.56
C VAL A 416 -5.75 20.71 13.02
N ASP A 417 -6.05 21.92 12.58
CA ASP A 417 -7.34 22.30 11.96
C ASP A 417 -7.43 21.94 10.46
N ARG A 418 -6.33 21.49 9.86
CA ARG A 418 -6.35 21.03 8.47
C ARG A 418 -7.13 19.72 8.31
N PRO A 419 -7.85 19.55 7.18
CA PRO A 419 -8.50 18.29 6.87
C PRO A 419 -7.49 17.13 6.75
N VAL A 420 -7.83 15.94 7.29
CA VAL A 420 -6.95 14.77 7.28
C VAL A 420 -6.57 14.33 5.86
N GLN A 421 -7.46 14.51 4.88
CA GLN A 421 -7.17 14.19 3.47
C GLN A 421 -5.97 14.96 2.89
N SER A 422 -5.56 16.06 3.49
CA SER A 422 -4.36 16.81 3.07
C SER A 422 -3.04 16.17 3.47
N LEU A 423 -3.08 15.15 4.31
CA LEU A 423 -1.89 14.44 4.81
C LEU A 423 -1.51 13.27 3.90
N SER A 424 -0.21 12.91 3.91
CA SER A 424 0.25 11.64 3.33
C SER A 424 -0.34 10.43 4.06
N GLY A 425 -0.41 9.26 3.38
CA GLY A 425 -0.97 8.03 3.95
C GLY A 425 -0.35 7.63 5.30
N GLY A 426 0.96 7.76 5.46
CA GLY A 426 1.65 7.49 6.72
C GLY A 426 1.29 8.47 7.85
N ASN A 427 1.04 9.75 7.52
CA ASN A 427 0.55 10.72 8.50
C ASN A 427 -0.92 10.48 8.85
N GLN A 428 -1.77 10.13 7.88
CA GLN A 428 -3.16 9.70 8.12
C GLN A 428 -3.23 8.51 9.06
N GLN A 429 -2.37 7.50 8.85
CA GLN A 429 -2.30 6.33 9.71
C GLN A 429 -1.90 6.69 11.14
N ARG A 430 -0.96 7.63 11.30
CA ARG A 430 -0.58 8.12 12.63
C ARG A 430 -1.70 8.91 13.31
N VAL A 431 -2.51 9.67 12.58
CA VAL A 431 -3.74 10.30 13.11
C VAL A 431 -4.71 9.25 13.61
N LEU A 432 -4.92 8.17 12.84
CA LEU A 432 -5.81 7.07 13.24
C LEU A 432 -5.30 6.33 14.49
N ILE A 433 -4.02 6.02 14.57
CA ILE A 433 -3.38 5.48 15.79
C ILE A 433 -3.57 6.46 16.96
N GLY A 434 -3.37 7.76 16.73
CA GLY A 434 -3.53 8.81 17.74
C GLY A 434 -4.93 8.89 18.33
N ARG A 435 -5.97 8.69 17.51
CA ARG A 435 -7.36 8.58 17.98
C ARG A 435 -7.50 7.50 19.05
N TRP A 436 -6.94 6.32 18.80
CA TRP A 436 -7.06 5.19 19.71
C TRP A 436 -6.14 5.31 20.93
N LEU A 437 -5.00 5.96 20.79
CA LEU A 437 -4.14 6.28 21.95
C LEU A 437 -4.77 7.32 22.88
N ALA A 438 -5.64 8.20 22.37
CA ALA A 438 -6.34 9.20 23.16
C ALA A 438 -7.23 8.57 24.25
N ILE A 439 -7.75 7.35 24.07
CA ILE A 439 -8.53 6.66 25.09
C ILE A 439 -7.69 6.18 26.27
N GLY A 440 -6.34 6.17 26.17
CA GLY A 440 -5.43 5.55 27.13
C GLY A 440 -5.57 4.03 27.14
N PRO A 441 -5.37 3.34 26.00
CA PRO A 441 -5.68 1.92 25.90
C PRO A 441 -4.73 1.07 26.74
N ARG A 442 -5.21 -0.09 27.21
CA ARG A 442 -4.41 -1.19 27.74
C ARG A 442 -4.00 -2.16 26.65
N VAL A 443 -4.92 -2.40 25.70
CA VAL A 443 -4.72 -3.24 24.53
C VAL A 443 -4.98 -2.41 23.27
N LEU A 444 -4.08 -2.50 22.29
CA LEU A 444 -4.25 -1.87 20.99
C LEU A 444 -4.22 -2.94 19.90
N ILE A 445 -5.31 -3.09 19.18
CA ILE A 445 -5.43 -3.98 18.04
C ILE A 445 -5.12 -3.17 16.79
N LEU A 446 -4.10 -3.58 16.05
CA LEU A 446 -3.65 -2.99 14.79
C LEU A 446 -3.96 -3.97 13.66
N HIS A 447 -4.98 -3.69 12.87
CA HIS A 447 -5.36 -4.53 11.74
C HIS A 447 -4.80 -3.92 10.46
N GLY A 448 -3.79 -4.57 9.87
CA GLY A 448 -3.10 -4.11 8.66
C GLY A 448 -2.57 -2.67 8.75
N PRO A 449 -1.86 -2.24 9.84
CA PRO A 449 -1.61 -0.83 10.10
C PRO A 449 -0.71 -0.15 9.07
N THR A 450 -0.10 -0.89 8.18
CA THR A 450 0.82 -0.37 7.16
C THR A 450 0.33 -0.58 5.74
N VAL A 451 -0.90 -1.05 5.55
CA VAL A 451 -1.53 -1.19 4.24
C VAL A 451 -1.64 0.18 3.56
N GLY A 452 -1.08 0.29 2.34
CA GLY A 452 -1.05 1.54 1.57
C GLY A 452 -0.19 2.65 2.20
N VAL A 453 0.83 2.30 2.99
CA VAL A 453 1.79 3.20 3.60
C VAL A 453 3.17 2.96 2.99
N ASP A 454 3.92 4.03 2.73
CA ASP A 454 5.29 3.96 2.20
C ASP A 454 6.29 3.35 3.20
N VAL A 455 7.43 2.87 2.68
CA VAL A 455 8.44 2.13 3.46
C VAL A 455 8.97 2.92 4.65
N GLY A 456 9.26 4.22 4.47
CA GLY A 456 9.79 5.06 5.56
C GLY A 456 8.75 5.37 6.63
N SER A 457 7.49 5.49 6.23
CA SER A 457 6.36 5.65 7.17
C SER A 457 6.07 4.36 7.93
N LYS A 458 6.20 3.17 7.29
CA LYS A 458 6.10 1.86 7.97
C LYS A 458 7.07 1.76 9.14
N ASP A 459 8.37 2.03 8.91
CA ASP A 459 9.40 2.03 9.96
C ASP A 459 9.03 2.97 11.11
N THR A 460 8.58 4.18 10.81
CA THR A 460 8.18 5.15 11.83
C THR A 460 7.00 4.63 12.67
N ILE A 461 5.98 4.02 12.05
CA ILE A 461 4.82 3.44 12.74
C ILE A 461 5.29 2.32 13.68
N TYR A 462 6.15 1.41 13.21
CA TYR A 462 6.61 0.30 14.06
C TYR A 462 7.50 0.75 15.20
N ARG A 463 8.36 1.75 15.02
CA ARG A 463 9.11 2.36 16.15
C ARG A 463 8.18 2.98 17.19
N ILE A 464 7.06 3.57 16.78
CA ILE A 464 6.04 4.07 17.70
C ILE A 464 5.41 2.90 18.45
N VAL A 465 4.98 1.85 17.76
CA VAL A 465 4.35 0.65 18.34
C VAL A 465 5.28 -0.03 19.35
N GLN A 466 6.56 -0.22 19.01
CA GLN A 466 7.57 -0.78 19.90
C GLN A 466 7.74 0.04 21.18
N ARG A 467 7.84 1.37 21.04
CA ARG A 467 7.94 2.28 22.21
C ARG A 467 6.71 2.20 23.12
N LEU A 468 5.52 2.08 22.54
CA LEU A 468 4.28 1.92 23.30
C LEU A 468 4.24 0.58 24.04
N ALA A 469 4.67 -0.50 23.39
CA ALA A 469 4.81 -1.81 24.01
C ALA A 469 5.84 -1.76 25.17
N GLU A 470 6.96 -1.05 25.01
CA GLU A 470 7.93 -0.82 26.08
C GLU A 470 7.32 -0.12 27.30
N GLN A 471 6.33 0.72 27.08
CA GLN A 471 5.59 1.40 28.15
C GLN A 471 4.51 0.51 28.79
N GLY A 472 4.39 -0.75 28.34
CA GLY A 472 3.48 -1.74 28.90
C GLY A 472 2.14 -1.88 28.16
N LEU A 473 1.97 -1.26 26.99
CA LEU A 473 0.81 -1.47 26.14
C LEU A 473 0.86 -2.89 25.55
N GLY A 474 -0.21 -3.68 25.69
CA GLY A 474 -0.36 -4.93 24.94
C GLY A 474 -0.81 -4.62 23.52
N VAL A 475 -0.13 -5.20 22.52
CA VAL A 475 -0.46 -4.96 21.12
C VAL A 475 -0.82 -6.27 20.43
N ILE A 476 -1.92 -6.27 19.68
CA ILE A 476 -2.27 -7.36 18.75
C ILE A 476 -2.09 -6.81 17.35
N LEU A 477 -1.16 -7.39 16.58
CA LEU A 477 -0.87 -7.02 15.19
C LEU A 477 -1.43 -8.07 14.25
N VAL A 478 -2.48 -7.74 13.51
CA VAL A 478 -3.08 -8.62 12.49
C VAL A 478 -2.54 -8.22 11.12
N SER A 479 -1.84 -9.12 10.45
CA SER A 479 -1.24 -8.87 9.14
C SER A 479 -1.10 -10.14 8.31
N ASP A 480 -1.08 -10.01 6.98
CA ASP A 480 -0.68 -11.05 6.02
C ASP A 480 0.78 -10.89 5.56
N ASP A 481 1.42 -9.77 5.87
CA ASP A 481 2.84 -9.54 5.62
C ASP A 481 3.69 -10.28 6.68
N LEU A 482 4.22 -11.45 6.30
CA LEU A 482 4.99 -12.31 7.21
C LEU A 482 6.29 -11.64 7.67
N GLN A 483 6.92 -10.84 6.83
CA GLN A 483 8.14 -10.12 7.21
C GLN A 483 7.83 -9.07 8.28
N GLU A 484 6.71 -8.37 8.12
CA GLU A 484 6.21 -7.40 9.09
C GLU A 484 6.01 -8.03 10.47
N LEU A 485 5.36 -9.20 10.53
CA LEU A 485 5.16 -9.93 11.77
C LEU A 485 6.48 -10.41 12.39
N LEU A 486 7.37 -11.00 11.60
CA LEU A 486 8.66 -11.50 12.06
C LEU A 486 9.58 -10.40 12.60
N GLN A 487 9.48 -9.19 12.06
CA GLN A 487 10.28 -8.05 12.50
C GLN A 487 9.74 -7.39 13.76
N ASN A 488 8.43 -7.44 13.99
CA ASN A 488 7.76 -6.61 14.98
C ASN A 488 7.15 -7.37 16.15
N CYS A 489 6.77 -8.65 15.96
CA CYS A 489 6.08 -9.42 16.98
C CYS A 489 7.03 -10.23 17.86
N ASP A 490 6.63 -10.43 19.11
CA ASP A 490 7.30 -11.33 20.03
C ASP A 490 6.86 -12.79 19.78
N ARG A 491 5.58 -12.96 19.46
CA ARG A 491 4.94 -14.25 19.21
C ARG A 491 3.93 -14.11 18.08
N ILE A 492 3.70 -15.19 17.32
CA ILE A 492 2.82 -15.19 16.14
C ILE A 492 1.85 -16.37 16.21
N LEU A 493 0.55 -16.06 16.23
CA LEU A 493 -0.54 -17.03 16.10
C LEU A 493 -0.88 -17.20 14.62
N LEU A 494 -0.85 -18.43 14.14
CA LEU A 494 -1.33 -18.78 12.80
C LEU A 494 -2.75 -19.33 12.91
N MET A 495 -3.70 -18.61 12.30
CA MET A 495 -5.09 -19.04 12.21
C MET A 495 -5.36 -19.80 10.91
N ARG A 496 -6.15 -20.86 11.01
CA ARG A 496 -6.61 -21.66 9.88
C ARG A 496 -8.01 -22.20 10.13
N LYS A 497 -8.90 -22.03 9.14
CA LYS A 497 -10.29 -22.52 9.21
C LYS A 497 -10.98 -22.16 10.55
N GLY A 498 -10.79 -20.93 10.98
CA GLY A 498 -11.39 -20.38 12.20
C GLY A 498 -10.79 -20.84 13.53
N ARG A 499 -9.60 -21.47 13.55
CA ARG A 499 -8.92 -21.93 14.76
C ARG A 499 -7.46 -21.52 14.78
N ILE A 500 -6.85 -21.45 15.96
CA ILE A 500 -5.40 -21.32 16.08
C ILE A 500 -4.78 -22.68 15.73
N ALA A 501 -4.01 -22.69 14.65
CA ALA A 501 -3.30 -23.89 14.19
C ALA A 501 -1.91 -23.98 14.81
N HIS A 502 -1.23 -22.85 15.00
CA HIS A 502 0.11 -22.78 15.59
C HIS A 502 0.27 -21.50 16.41
N ASP A 503 1.13 -21.61 17.41
CA ASP A 503 1.63 -20.52 18.24
C ASP A 503 3.16 -20.56 18.17
N PHE A 504 3.77 -19.58 17.49
CA PHE A 504 5.20 -19.52 17.26
C PHE A 504 5.84 -18.44 18.11
N ASP A 505 6.94 -18.76 18.78
CA ASP A 505 7.89 -17.75 19.18
C ASP A 505 8.50 -17.14 17.90
N ALA A 506 8.38 -15.84 17.75
CA ALA A 506 8.89 -15.19 16.57
C ALA A 506 10.43 -15.07 16.57
N GLN A 507 11.12 -15.36 17.71
CA GLN A 507 12.58 -15.34 17.80
C GLN A 507 13.20 -16.51 17.03
N GLY A 508 14.02 -16.17 16.03
CA GLY A 508 14.69 -17.17 15.20
C GLY A 508 13.79 -17.92 14.21
N LEU A 509 12.50 -17.54 14.13
CA LEU A 509 11.57 -18.12 13.16
C LEU A 509 11.93 -17.62 11.75
N ALA A 510 12.23 -18.55 10.84
CA ALA A 510 12.48 -18.22 9.44
C ALA A 510 11.17 -17.96 8.69
N GLU A 511 11.14 -16.95 7.81
CA GLU A 511 9.97 -16.65 6.97
C GLU A 511 9.48 -17.85 6.17
N SER A 512 10.43 -18.64 5.62
CA SER A 512 10.11 -19.87 4.88
C SER A 512 9.42 -20.95 5.72
N ALA A 513 9.66 -20.98 7.04
CA ALA A 513 9.00 -21.89 7.96
C ALA A 513 7.56 -21.42 8.24
N LEU A 514 7.37 -20.12 8.50
CA LEU A 514 6.05 -19.53 8.70
C LEU A 514 5.20 -19.64 7.43
N TYR A 515 5.78 -19.37 6.25
CA TYR A 515 5.11 -19.53 4.97
C TYR A 515 4.69 -20.98 4.69
N ARG A 516 5.57 -21.96 4.95
CA ARG A 516 5.21 -23.38 4.83
C ARG A 516 4.05 -23.75 5.76
N ALA A 517 4.08 -23.29 7.00
CA ALA A 517 2.98 -23.51 7.94
C ALA A 517 1.68 -22.85 7.46
N LEU A 518 1.74 -21.70 6.81
CA LEU A 518 0.59 -21.00 6.24
C LEU A 518 -0.09 -21.79 5.11
N VAL A 519 0.71 -22.42 4.23
CA VAL A 519 0.22 -23.08 3.00
C VAL A 519 -0.03 -24.59 3.19
N SER A 520 0.65 -25.27 4.13
CA SER A 520 0.53 -26.70 4.34
C SER A 520 -0.80 -27.08 5.00
N ASP A 521 -1.53 -28.05 4.43
CA ASP A 521 -2.77 -28.60 5.01
C ASP A 521 -2.54 -29.61 6.15
N THR A 522 -1.29 -29.94 6.46
CA THR A 522 -0.93 -30.94 7.49
C THR A 522 -0.93 -30.32 8.88
N PRO A 523 -1.74 -30.80 9.84
CA PRO A 523 -1.58 -30.44 11.23
C PRO A 523 -0.22 -30.95 11.72
N SER A 524 0.63 -30.05 12.22
CA SER A 524 1.86 -30.46 12.93
C SER A 524 1.46 -31.17 14.22
N PRO A 525 2.19 -32.24 14.65
CA PRO A 525 1.86 -32.93 15.88
C PRO A 525 1.92 -31.95 17.06
N ALA A 526 0.88 -31.98 17.87
CA ALA A 526 0.78 -31.22 19.11
C ALA A 526 2.03 -31.48 19.96
N PHE A 527 2.70 -30.42 20.37
CA PHE A 527 3.66 -30.49 21.47
C PHE A 527 2.88 -30.80 22.75
N SER A 528 3.06 -32.02 23.26
CA SER A 528 2.67 -32.46 24.59
C SER A 528 3.56 -31.84 25.65
#